data_223a01989a8146fcdefb3708c16009cb
#
_entry.id   223a01989a8146fcdefb3708c16009cb
#
_cell.length_a   1.000
_cell.length_b   1.000
_cell.length_c   1.000
_cell.angle_alpha   90.00
_cell.angle_beta   90.00
_cell.angle_gamma   90.00
#
_symmetry.space_group_name_H-M   'P 1'
#
loop_
_entity.id
_entity.type
_entity.pdbx_description
1 polymer ?
#
loop_
_entity_poly.entity_id
_entity_poly.type
_entity_poly.pdbx_seq_one_letter_code
_entity_poly.pdbx_strand_id
1 'polypeptide(L)'
;MEVNFNISSDSTPKGCHAFPLGDRVSIELSVAEMTVDSAWFYIGNDERVILGCDAEIVRYDNGFALRYDLDTVNILSQDGLYFCHFEFVSDGVRYYTAFDDRGFCYLDTHFVNETQILVYDEKYDSPTWLNGGVMYQIFPDRFSRGGEVTRRDDANYDEDWENGIPEYPKVRGEAFPNNTHFGGTLYGVADRMDYLSSLGVNCIYLNPIFEAYSNHKYDTADFLSVDKSFGGDEGLQFLIDKAHERGIKIILDGVFNHVGNDSIYFDAYGKYGTGACQSKDSPYFSWFKFHNYPDSYESWWGIKNLPRTVRCESYVNFITDEVIPKYMKMGIDGWRLDVADELESDFLDKIAKAVKSYKPDALIIGEVWEDASNKIAYDERKRYFRGKQLDSVTNYPVRNAIIDFVKYGNAEFLCDTLNTLYRNYPPHKLSVLMNFLGSHDTERIATVLGGESDMGEENDVLAVKKMPEDVRAKTKELLKSAYTLLVSLPGVPCIYYGDEIAMEGYHDPFNRKTFSEKGFSDSYSDHFKKVNNIRKNETLFTSTEFECVTLAESVLKITRRKDEGVLEVLANMSEHEYTYYAEKCTDIYNNVEYTQNITVKPKNVLLLKIG
;
A
#
# COMPACT_ATOMS: atom_id res chain seq x y z
N MET A 1 3.96 28.86 26.87
CA MET A 1 2.71 28.05 26.96
C MET A 1 2.98 26.72 26.28
N GLU A 2 2.90 25.63 27.01
CA GLU A 2 3.06 24.26 26.48
C GLU A 2 1.68 23.61 26.42
N VAL A 3 1.34 23.03 25.28
CA VAL A 3 0.06 22.35 25.00
C VAL A 3 0.37 20.92 24.63
N ASN A 4 -0.24 19.96 25.31
CA ASN A 4 -0.09 18.54 25.02
C ASN A 4 -1.47 17.88 24.95
N PHE A 5 -1.75 17.25 23.81
CA PHE A 5 -2.99 16.51 23.57
C PHE A 5 -2.67 15.02 23.42
N ASN A 6 -3.37 14.18 24.14
CA ASN A 6 -3.13 12.74 24.14
C ASN A 6 -4.45 11.97 24.04
N ILE A 7 -4.45 10.93 23.22
CA ILE A 7 -5.53 9.93 23.16
C ILE A 7 -4.88 8.58 23.47
N SER A 8 -5.50 7.81 24.35
CA SER A 8 -4.95 6.51 24.77
C SER A 8 -6.04 5.54 25.18
N SER A 9 -5.71 4.27 25.09
CA SER A 9 -6.49 3.13 25.58
C SER A 9 -5.53 2.06 26.06
N ASP A 10 -6.02 1.14 26.90
CA ASP A 10 -5.23 -0.01 27.38
C ASP A 10 -5.08 -1.10 26.30
N SER A 11 -5.89 -1.08 25.26
CA SER A 11 -5.94 -2.12 24.19
C SER A 11 -5.05 -1.80 22.99
N THR A 12 -4.57 -0.55 22.85
CA THR A 12 -3.83 -0.11 21.67
C THR A 12 -2.49 0.53 22.04
N PRO A 13 -1.51 0.53 21.12
CA PRO A 13 -0.23 1.21 21.35
C PRO A 13 -0.41 2.69 21.68
N LYS A 14 0.50 3.22 22.50
CA LYS A 14 0.50 4.65 22.86
C LYS A 14 0.56 5.53 21.60
N GLY A 15 -0.29 6.56 21.57
CA GLY A 15 -0.38 7.50 20.43
C GLY A 15 -1.22 6.99 19.26
N CYS A 16 -1.83 5.80 19.35
CA CYS A 16 -2.79 5.31 18.37
C CYS A 16 -4.13 6.04 18.53
N HIS A 17 -4.74 6.43 17.40
CA HIS A 17 -6.07 7.03 17.34
C HIS A 17 -7.11 6.11 16.67
N ALA A 18 -6.80 4.81 16.57
CA ALA A 18 -7.71 3.79 16.05
C ALA A 18 -7.98 2.74 17.15
N PHE A 19 -9.25 2.56 17.51
CA PHE A 19 -9.68 1.75 18.66
C PHE A 19 -10.76 0.74 18.27
N PRO A 20 -10.77 -0.45 18.89
CA PRO A 20 -11.86 -1.39 18.70
C PRO A 20 -13.17 -0.85 19.28
N LEU A 21 -14.29 -1.22 18.66
CA LEU A 21 -15.60 -0.96 19.20
C LEU A 21 -15.79 -1.78 20.48
N GLY A 22 -16.03 -1.11 21.58
CA GLY A 22 -16.10 -1.71 22.92
C GLY A 22 -15.02 -1.18 23.87
N ASP A 23 -14.08 -0.44 23.32
CA ASP A 23 -12.96 0.12 24.11
C ASP A 23 -13.35 1.37 24.90
N ARG A 24 -12.58 1.63 25.95
CA ARG A 24 -12.61 2.90 26.68
C ARG A 24 -11.38 3.70 26.30
N VAL A 25 -11.62 4.91 25.83
CA VAL A 25 -10.57 5.80 25.30
C VAL A 25 -10.49 7.03 26.18
N SER A 26 -9.34 7.26 26.77
CA SER A 26 -9.05 8.47 27.53
C SER A 26 -8.48 9.56 26.64
N ILE A 27 -9.11 10.72 26.65
CA ILE A 27 -8.74 11.90 25.86
C ILE A 27 -8.35 13.01 26.83
N GLU A 28 -7.12 13.49 26.73
CA GLU A 28 -6.58 14.51 27.63
C GLU A 28 -5.93 15.66 26.88
N LEU A 29 -6.26 16.88 27.29
CA LEU A 29 -5.53 18.11 26.91
C LEU A 29 -4.85 18.67 28.15
N SER A 30 -3.53 18.80 28.14
CA SER A 30 -2.77 19.49 29.21
C SER A 30 -2.26 20.83 28.70
N VAL A 31 -2.48 21.89 29.47
CA VAL A 31 -2.07 23.26 29.15
C VAL A 31 -1.31 23.85 30.33
N ALA A 32 -0.06 24.27 30.08
CA ALA A 32 0.76 24.98 31.07
C ALA A 32 0.61 26.50 30.94
N GLU A 33 0.81 27.19 32.10
CA GLU A 33 0.82 28.66 32.19
C GLU A 33 -0.51 29.34 31.85
N MET A 34 -1.63 28.61 32.01
CA MET A 34 -2.99 29.15 31.85
C MET A 34 -3.90 28.70 33.00
N THR A 35 -4.98 29.46 33.19
CA THR A 35 -6.11 29.10 34.06
C THR A 35 -7.26 28.53 33.22
N VAL A 36 -8.27 27.93 33.86
CA VAL A 36 -9.49 27.51 33.19
C VAL A 36 -10.70 27.81 34.08
N ASP A 37 -11.71 28.44 33.48
CA ASP A 37 -12.98 28.78 34.13
C ASP A 37 -14.01 27.65 33.92
N SER A 38 -14.18 27.24 32.66
CA SER A 38 -15.10 26.18 32.22
C SER A 38 -14.54 25.49 30.99
N ALA A 39 -14.93 24.22 30.76
CA ALA A 39 -14.45 23.43 29.63
C ALA A 39 -15.48 22.42 29.14
N TRP A 40 -15.46 22.15 27.86
CA TRP A 40 -16.34 21.19 27.17
C TRP A 40 -15.55 20.28 26.25
N PHE A 41 -16.06 19.08 26.08
CA PHE A 41 -15.61 18.11 25.08
C PHE A 41 -16.69 17.89 24.04
N TYR A 42 -16.28 17.84 22.77
CA TYR A 42 -17.16 17.57 21.63
C TYR A 42 -16.61 16.41 20.81
N ILE A 43 -17.52 15.53 20.35
CA ILE A 43 -17.22 14.47 19.39
C ILE A 43 -18.39 14.33 18.41
N GLY A 44 -18.07 14.15 17.14
CA GLY A 44 -19.04 14.01 16.06
C GLY A 44 -18.49 13.19 14.89
N ASN A 45 -19.26 13.14 13.83
CA ASN A 45 -18.85 12.60 12.53
C ASN A 45 -19.16 13.63 11.44
N ASP A 46 -18.95 13.26 10.17
CA ASP A 46 -19.20 14.18 9.04
C ASP A 46 -20.64 14.76 8.99
N GLU A 47 -21.61 14.09 9.63
CA GLU A 47 -23.04 14.45 9.55
C GLU A 47 -23.48 15.34 10.70
N ARG A 48 -22.96 15.11 11.92
CA ARG A 48 -23.45 15.78 13.14
C ARG A 48 -22.49 15.67 14.32
N VAL A 49 -22.64 16.59 15.25
CA VAL A 49 -22.15 16.43 16.63
C VAL A 49 -22.98 15.32 17.31
N ILE A 50 -22.30 14.32 17.85
CA ILE A 50 -22.92 13.19 18.55
C ILE A 50 -23.04 13.51 20.04
N LEU A 51 -21.99 14.10 20.62
CA LEU A 51 -21.93 14.48 22.01
C LEU A 51 -21.25 15.85 22.15
N GLY A 52 -21.82 16.70 23.00
CA GLY A 52 -21.18 17.87 23.60
C GLY A 52 -21.51 17.89 25.08
N CYS A 53 -20.50 17.87 25.92
CA CYS A 53 -20.66 17.79 27.38
C CYS A 53 -19.54 18.52 28.12
N ASP A 54 -19.72 18.73 29.44
CA ASP A 54 -18.67 19.28 30.28
C ASP A 54 -17.48 18.31 30.33
N ALA A 55 -16.26 18.86 30.19
CA ALA A 55 -15.02 18.13 30.37
C ALA A 55 -14.62 18.14 31.87
N GLU A 56 -13.97 17.06 32.33
CA GLU A 56 -13.35 17.06 33.65
C GLU A 56 -12.17 18.03 33.68
N ILE A 57 -12.13 18.90 34.68
CA ILE A 57 -11.07 19.89 34.84
C ILE A 57 -10.18 19.48 36.04
N VAL A 58 -8.90 19.18 35.76
CA VAL A 58 -7.89 18.90 36.75
C VAL A 58 -6.92 20.09 36.82
N ARG A 59 -6.86 20.80 37.94
CA ARG A 59 -6.02 22.00 38.11
C ARG A 59 -4.71 21.66 38.81
N TYR A 60 -3.62 22.26 38.31
CA TYR A 60 -2.28 22.16 38.86
C TYR A 60 -1.75 23.54 39.29
N ASP A 61 -0.61 23.58 39.95
CA ASP A 61 0.04 24.85 40.39
C ASP A 61 0.39 25.76 39.20
N ASN A 62 0.70 25.19 38.01
CA ASN A 62 1.10 25.93 36.83
C ASN A 62 0.35 25.49 35.58
N GLY A 63 -0.99 25.35 35.64
CA GLY A 63 -1.81 24.99 34.52
C GLY A 63 -2.97 24.06 34.87
N PHE A 64 -3.48 23.36 33.84
CA PHE A 64 -4.62 22.43 34.01
C PHE A 64 -4.57 21.29 32.98
N ALA A 65 -5.34 20.23 33.23
CA ALA A 65 -5.72 19.27 32.22
C ALA A 65 -7.24 19.20 32.08
N LEU A 66 -7.70 18.99 30.84
CA LEU A 66 -9.08 18.63 30.52
C LEU A 66 -9.10 17.16 30.15
N ARG A 67 -10.07 16.42 30.68
CA ARG A 67 -10.21 14.98 30.45
C ARG A 67 -11.60 14.60 30.03
N TYR A 68 -11.67 13.59 29.18
CA TYR A 68 -12.88 12.91 28.83
C TYR A 68 -12.61 11.42 28.59
N ASP A 69 -13.38 10.55 29.25
CA ASP A 69 -13.32 9.09 29.05
C ASP A 69 -14.46 8.67 28.13
N LEU A 70 -14.11 8.35 26.88
CA LEU A 70 -15.04 7.96 25.83
C LEU A 70 -15.33 6.46 25.90
N ASP A 71 -16.59 6.10 26.09
CA ASP A 71 -17.09 4.73 25.91
C ASP A 71 -17.58 4.58 24.47
N THR A 72 -16.83 3.83 23.67
CA THR A 72 -17.10 3.72 22.23
C THR A 72 -18.41 2.99 21.90
N VAL A 73 -18.90 2.10 22.78
CA VAL A 73 -20.21 1.43 22.59
C VAL A 73 -21.37 2.33 22.97
N ASN A 74 -21.33 2.90 24.18
CA ASN A 74 -22.49 3.61 24.71
C ASN A 74 -22.67 4.99 24.10
N ILE A 75 -21.58 5.62 23.61
CA ILE A 75 -21.63 6.97 23.04
C ILE A 75 -21.67 6.93 21.52
N LEU A 76 -20.78 6.16 20.87
CA LEU A 76 -20.67 6.11 19.42
C LEU A 76 -21.58 5.02 18.80
N SER A 77 -21.78 3.92 19.52
CA SER A 77 -22.67 2.80 19.19
C SER A 77 -22.33 1.98 17.95
N GLN A 78 -21.39 2.39 17.11
CA GLN A 78 -21.00 1.71 15.88
C GLN A 78 -19.56 2.02 15.47
N ASP A 79 -19.00 1.20 14.56
CA ASP A 79 -17.76 1.49 13.87
C ASP A 79 -17.89 2.78 13.02
N GLY A 80 -16.83 3.57 12.95
CA GLY A 80 -16.87 4.83 12.21
C GLY A 80 -15.62 5.67 12.34
N LEU A 81 -15.57 6.73 11.55
CA LEU A 81 -14.61 7.81 11.71
C LEU A 81 -15.29 8.96 12.43
N TYR A 82 -14.69 9.38 13.52
CA TYR A 82 -15.16 10.44 14.39
C TYR A 82 -14.11 11.52 14.52
N PHE A 83 -14.54 12.72 14.91
CA PHE A 83 -13.71 13.88 15.09
C PHE A 83 -14.01 14.50 16.45
N CYS A 84 -12.98 14.92 17.19
CA CYS A 84 -13.16 15.50 18.51
C CYS A 84 -12.26 16.70 18.77
N HIS A 85 -12.72 17.55 19.70
CA HIS A 85 -11.98 18.69 20.20
C HIS A 85 -12.40 19.06 21.63
N PHE A 86 -11.58 19.84 22.30
CA PHE A 86 -11.95 20.55 23.54
C PHE A 86 -12.18 22.03 23.24
N GLU A 87 -13.18 22.60 23.93
CA GLU A 87 -13.35 24.02 24.11
C GLU A 87 -13.18 24.39 25.58
N PHE A 88 -12.60 25.52 25.88
CA PHE A 88 -12.55 26.03 27.25
C PHE A 88 -12.51 27.55 27.30
N VAL A 89 -12.86 28.11 28.46
CA VAL A 89 -12.76 29.54 28.73
C VAL A 89 -11.65 29.78 29.75
N SER A 90 -10.78 30.75 29.47
CA SER A 90 -9.73 31.25 30.34
C SER A 90 -9.73 32.76 30.32
N ASP A 91 -9.86 33.39 31.51
CA ASP A 91 -9.93 34.85 31.66
C ASP A 91 -10.96 35.52 30.72
N GLY A 92 -12.09 34.87 30.54
CA GLY A 92 -13.19 35.34 29.68
C GLY A 92 -12.97 35.16 28.18
N VAL A 93 -11.87 34.59 27.73
CA VAL A 93 -11.60 34.26 26.33
C VAL A 93 -11.87 32.77 26.08
N ARG A 94 -12.59 32.46 25.00
CA ARG A 94 -12.82 31.06 24.57
C ARG A 94 -11.68 30.59 23.68
N TYR A 95 -11.21 29.39 23.97
CA TYR A 95 -10.18 28.68 23.23
C TYR A 95 -10.70 27.33 22.73
N TYR A 96 -10.16 26.89 21.59
CA TYR A 96 -10.40 25.62 20.93
C TYR A 96 -9.08 24.87 20.76
N THR A 97 -9.09 23.54 20.90
CA THR A 97 -7.97 22.75 20.38
C THR A 97 -8.01 22.77 18.85
N ALA A 98 -6.86 22.97 18.23
CA ALA A 98 -6.65 22.88 16.81
C ALA A 98 -5.39 22.04 16.55
N PHE A 99 -5.25 21.51 15.34
CA PHE A 99 -4.16 20.62 14.97
C PHE A 99 -3.49 21.10 13.69
N ASP A 100 -2.16 21.14 13.66
CA ASP A 100 -1.41 21.40 12.44
C ASP A 100 -1.42 20.20 11.50
N ASP A 101 -0.86 20.31 10.30
CA ASP A 101 -0.82 19.24 9.30
C ASP A 101 -0.04 18.00 9.78
N ARG A 102 0.78 18.13 10.81
CA ARG A 102 1.52 17.05 11.47
C ARG A 102 0.72 16.40 12.60
N GLY A 103 -0.41 17.00 12.97
CA GLY A 103 -1.29 16.58 14.06
C GLY A 103 -0.83 17.03 15.45
N PHE A 104 0.07 18.02 15.56
CA PHE A 104 0.38 18.65 16.81
C PHE A 104 -0.74 19.62 17.23
N CYS A 105 -1.15 19.49 18.49
CA CYS A 105 -2.19 20.33 19.06
C CYS A 105 -1.65 21.72 19.40
N TYR A 106 -2.44 22.73 19.06
CA TYR A 106 -2.26 24.10 19.52
C TYR A 106 -3.62 24.70 19.93
N LEU A 107 -3.63 25.87 20.52
CA LEU A 107 -4.85 26.57 20.92
C LEU A 107 -5.13 27.72 19.98
N ASP A 108 -6.40 27.86 19.56
CA ASP A 108 -6.89 28.98 18.78
C ASP A 108 -8.12 29.61 19.46
N THR A 109 -8.40 30.87 19.22
CA THR A 109 -9.62 31.55 19.67
C THR A 109 -10.80 31.37 18.72
N HIS A 110 -10.57 30.70 17.62
CA HIS A 110 -11.58 30.30 16.63
C HIS A 110 -11.51 28.82 16.40
N PHE A 111 -12.63 28.19 16.10
CA PHE A 111 -12.66 26.82 15.66
C PHE A 111 -11.95 26.67 14.31
N VAL A 112 -10.94 25.80 14.22
CA VAL A 112 -10.13 25.55 13.01
C VAL A 112 -10.41 24.15 12.46
N ASN A 113 -10.10 23.11 13.25
CA ASN A 113 -10.24 21.70 12.87
C ASN A 113 -10.31 20.81 14.12
N GLU A 114 -10.45 19.52 13.90
CA GLU A 114 -10.56 18.50 14.94
C GLU A 114 -9.56 17.37 14.68
N THR A 115 -9.23 16.60 15.71
CA THR A 115 -8.47 15.35 15.52
C THR A 115 -9.42 14.18 15.27
N GLN A 116 -8.97 13.22 14.45
CA GLN A 116 -9.76 12.04 14.13
C GLN A 116 -9.58 10.91 15.17
N ILE A 117 -10.64 10.13 15.35
CA ILE A 117 -10.69 8.85 16.07
C ILE A 117 -11.36 7.84 15.14
N LEU A 118 -10.64 6.76 14.80
CA LEU A 118 -11.19 5.65 14.04
C LEU A 118 -11.67 4.56 15.00
N VAL A 119 -12.94 4.21 14.95
CA VAL A 119 -13.49 3.06 15.68
C VAL A 119 -13.77 1.92 14.70
N TYR A 120 -13.21 0.73 14.96
CA TYR A 120 -13.31 -0.41 14.06
C TYR A 120 -13.95 -1.65 14.72
N ASP A 121 -14.53 -2.52 13.88
CA ASP A 121 -15.09 -3.81 14.31
C ASP A 121 -14.01 -4.90 14.30
N GLU A 122 -13.67 -5.49 15.44
CA GLU A 122 -12.65 -6.53 15.59
C GLU A 122 -12.99 -7.87 14.93
N LYS A 123 -14.21 -8.08 14.44
CA LYS A 123 -14.62 -9.36 13.85
C LYS A 123 -13.84 -9.77 12.59
N TYR A 124 -13.12 -8.83 11.99
CA TYR A 124 -12.36 -9.03 10.77
C TYR A 124 -10.89 -8.71 11.00
N ASP A 125 -10.21 -9.57 11.72
CA ASP A 125 -8.75 -9.47 11.88
C ASP A 125 -8.03 -9.60 10.55
N SER A 126 -6.95 -8.84 10.41
CA SER A 126 -6.04 -9.00 9.27
C SER A 126 -5.25 -10.31 9.38
N PRO A 127 -4.89 -10.94 8.25
CA PRO A 127 -4.17 -12.21 8.27
C PRO A 127 -2.79 -12.06 8.91
N THR A 128 -2.48 -12.86 9.92
CA THR A 128 -1.21 -12.80 10.66
C THR A 128 -0.05 -13.51 9.95
N TRP A 129 -0.34 -14.37 8.95
CA TRP A 129 0.69 -15.13 8.23
C TRP A 129 1.68 -14.26 7.43
N LEU A 130 1.33 -12.99 7.21
CA LEU A 130 2.17 -12.01 6.50
C LEU A 130 3.04 -11.16 7.45
N ASN A 131 2.81 -11.24 8.77
CA ASN A 131 3.59 -10.49 9.76
C ASN A 131 5.07 -10.86 9.70
N GLY A 132 5.94 -9.85 9.55
CA GLY A 132 7.37 -10.06 9.38
C GLY A 132 7.78 -10.62 8.01
N GLY A 133 6.80 -10.81 7.11
CA GLY A 133 7.01 -11.32 5.76
C GLY A 133 7.49 -10.28 4.75
N VAL A 134 7.68 -10.77 3.52
CA VAL A 134 8.08 -10.00 2.33
C VAL A 134 7.16 -10.38 1.17
N MET A 135 6.62 -9.40 0.50
CA MET A 135 5.82 -9.57 -0.71
C MET A 135 6.67 -9.31 -1.95
N TYR A 136 6.31 -9.97 -3.05
CA TYR A 136 6.96 -9.77 -4.34
C TYR A 136 5.91 -9.61 -5.43
N GLN A 137 5.92 -8.47 -6.14
CA GLN A 137 4.99 -8.18 -7.22
C GLN A 137 5.57 -8.64 -8.55
N ILE A 138 4.79 -9.41 -9.30
CA ILE A 138 5.18 -9.97 -10.59
C ILE A 138 4.25 -9.47 -11.71
N PHE A 139 4.85 -8.97 -12.80
CA PHE A 139 4.19 -8.77 -14.08
C PHE A 139 4.41 -10.04 -14.93
N PRO A 140 3.43 -10.94 -15.10
CA PRO A 140 3.67 -12.31 -15.58
C PRO A 140 4.34 -12.39 -16.96
N ASP A 141 3.91 -11.57 -17.91
CA ASP A 141 4.48 -11.51 -19.27
C ASP A 141 5.98 -11.19 -19.30
N ARG A 142 6.53 -10.59 -18.22
CA ARG A 142 7.87 -9.99 -18.18
C ARG A 142 8.84 -10.63 -17.19
N PHE A 143 8.41 -11.60 -16.41
CA PHE A 143 9.22 -12.15 -15.31
C PHE A 143 10.04 -13.37 -15.72
N SER A 144 9.40 -14.41 -16.26
CA SER A 144 10.10 -15.63 -16.70
C SER A 144 9.27 -16.43 -17.71
N ARG A 145 9.92 -16.94 -18.75
CA ARG A 145 9.32 -17.91 -19.67
C ARG A 145 9.40 -19.31 -19.05
N GLY A 146 8.43 -20.18 -19.35
CA GLY A 146 8.43 -21.58 -18.93
C GLY A 146 7.17 -22.31 -19.34
N GLY A 147 7.23 -23.66 -19.35
CA GLY A 147 6.12 -24.52 -19.77
C GLY A 147 5.75 -24.40 -21.24
N GLU A 148 4.83 -25.26 -21.67
CA GLU A 148 4.20 -25.14 -22.99
C GLU A 148 2.86 -24.40 -22.84
N VAL A 149 2.69 -23.30 -23.56
CA VAL A 149 1.48 -22.47 -23.51
C VAL A 149 0.94 -22.21 -24.91
N THR A 150 -0.35 -21.93 -25.01
CA THR A 150 -0.99 -21.53 -26.27
C THR A 150 -0.82 -20.03 -26.45
N ARG A 151 0.00 -19.64 -27.41
CA ARG A 151 0.13 -18.23 -27.80
C ARG A 151 -1.18 -17.70 -28.38
N ARG A 152 -1.43 -16.43 -28.19
CA ARG A 152 -2.57 -15.73 -28.77
C ARG A 152 -2.35 -15.48 -30.26
N ASP A 153 -3.32 -15.80 -31.08
CA ASP A 153 -3.26 -15.55 -32.56
C ASP A 153 -3.40 -14.06 -32.87
N ASP A 154 -4.01 -13.26 -31.97
CA ASP A 154 -4.28 -11.84 -32.12
C ASP A 154 -3.22 -10.93 -31.44
N ALA A 155 -2.10 -11.51 -30.98
CA ALA A 155 -1.02 -10.80 -30.31
C ALA A 155 0.29 -10.80 -31.10
N ASN A 156 1.09 -9.76 -30.92
CA ASN A 156 2.47 -9.72 -31.36
C ASN A 156 3.39 -10.31 -30.27
N TYR A 157 4.52 -10.90 -30.68
CA TYR A 157 5.50 -11.43 -29.75
C TYR A 157 6.88 -10.87 -30.06
N ASP A 158 7.53 -10.27 -29.03
CA ASP A 158 8.95 -9.94 -29.10
C ASP A 158 9.75 -11.10 -28.53
N GLU A 159 10.56 -11.73 -29.37
CA GLU A 159 11.40 -12.88 -28.96
C GLU A 159 12.68 -12.46 -28.28
N ASP A 160 13.09 -11.19 -28.39
CA ASP A 160 14.29 -10.69 -27.70
C ASP A 160 14.00 -10.40 -26.23
N TRP A 161 14.06 -11.46 -25.42
CA TRP A 161 13.82 -11.38 -23.99
C TRP A 161 14.79 -10.43 -23.26
N GLU A 162 16.04 -10.40 -23.69
CA GLU A 162 17.10 -9.66 -22.96
C GLU A 162 17.15 -8.17 -23.31
N ASN A 163 16.81 -7.78 -24.54
CA ASN A 163 16.95 -6.41 -25.02
C ASN A 163 15.66 -5.83 -25.61
N GLY A 164 14.59 -6.61 -25.64
CA GLY A 164 13.31 -6.16 -26.21
C GLY A 164 12.79 -4.92 -25.47
N ILE A 165 12.18 -4.05 -26.25
CA ILE A 165 11.61 -2.80 -25.75
C ILE A 165 10.10 -2.95 -25.72
N PRO A 166 9.43 -2.72 -24.57
CA PRO A 166 7.97 -2.72 -24.51
C PRO A 166 7.37 -1.79 -25.56
N GLU A 167 6.28 -2.25 -26.20
CA GLU A 167 5.52 -1.42 -27.16
C GLU A 167 5.10 -0.10 -26.48
N TYR A 168 5.27 1.02 -27.17
CA TYR A 168 4.98 2.35 -26.65
C TYR A 168 4.40 3.28 -27.72
N PRO A 169 3.59 4.30 -27.34
CA PRO A 169 3.11 5.31 -28.27
C PRO A 169 4.25 6.29 -28.63
N LYS A 170 4.24 6.83 -29.84
CA LYS A 170 5.26 7.83 -30.23
C LYS A 170 5.19 9.08 -29.40
N VAL A 171 3.99 9.53 -29.11
CA VAL A 171 3.74 10.71 -28.26
C VAL A 171 3.15 10.24 -26.94
N ARG A 172 3.68 10.77 -25.85
CA ARG A 172 3.21 10.44 -24.50
C ARG A 172 1.71 10.73 -24.36
N GLY A 173 0.97 9.73 -23.87
CA GLY A 173 -0.47 9.81 -23.65
C GLY A 173 -1.34 9.46 -24.86
N GLU A 174 -0.74 9.17 -26.02
CA GLU A 174 -1.49 8.60 -27.13
C GLU A 174 -1.86 7.15 -26.84
N ALA A 175 -3.04 6.73 -27.32
CA ALA A 175 -3.48 5.35 -27.25
C ALA A 175 -2.63 4.45 -28.17
N PHE A 176 -2.27 3.28 -27.71
CA PHE A 176 -1.56 2.26 -28.47
C PHE A 176 -2.11 0.87 -28.12
N PRO A 177 -1.87 -0.17 -28.91
CA PRO A 177 -2.50 -1.47 -28.73
C PRO A 177 -2.14 -2.18 -27.43
N ASN A 178 -0.94 -1.97 -26.85
CA ASN A 178 -0.44 -2.72 -25.71
C ASN A 178 -0.46 -4.24 -25.91
N ASN A 179 -0.26 -4.70 -27.14
CA ASN A 179 -0.48 -6.08 -27.54
C ASN A 179 0.81 -6.80 -27.98
N THR A 180 1.96 -6.26 -27.65
CA THR A 180 3.24 -6.93 -27.83
C THR A 180 3.63 -7.64 -26.53
N HIS A 181 3.64 -8.97 -26.58
CA HIS A 181 3.96 -9.85 -25.46
C HIS A 181 5.42 -10.31 -25.55
N PHE A 182 6.01 -10.63 -24.39
CA PHE A 182 7.34 -11.25 -24.29
C PHE A 182 7.27 -12.74 -23.96
N GLY A 183 6.10 -13.24 -23.61
CA GLY A 183 5.83 -14.65 -23.42
C GLY A 183 6.27 -15.20 -22.07
N GLY A 184 6.32 -14.38 -21.02
CA GLY A 184 6.38 -14.85 -19.65
C GLY A 184 5.10 -15.61 -19.28
N THR A 185 5.21 -16.60 -18.38
CA THR A 185 4.11 -17.52 -18.04
C THR A 185 4.05 -17.82 -16.55
N LEU A 186 2.91 -18.35 -16.09
CA LEU A 186 2.76 -18.80 -14.71
C LEU A 186 3.66 -20.03 -14.40
N TYR A 187 3.93 -20.87 -15.40
CA TYR A 187 4.93 -21.94 -15.29
C TYR A 187 6.33 -21.37 -15.10
N GLY A 188 6.69 -20.32 -15.86
CA GLY A 188 7.97 -19.63 -15.71
C GLY A 188 8.11 -18.99 -14.33
N VAL A 189 7.04 -18.42 -13.76
CA VAL A 189 7.03 -17.96 -12.37
C VAL A 189 7.28 -19.11 -11.40
N ALA A 190 6.61 -20.25 -11.60
CA ALA A 190 6.76 -21.44 -10.78
C ALA A 190 8.19 -22.02 -10.83
N ASP A 191 8.86 -21.95 -11.97
CA ASP A 191 10.26 -22.38 -12.13
C ASP A 191 11.25 -21.52 -11.33
N ARG A 192 10.84 -20.32 -10.90
CA ARG A 192 11.67 -19.39 -10.10
C ARG A 192 11.36 -19.39 -8.61
N MET A 193 10.61 -20.36 -8.11
CA MET A 193 10.25 -20.44 -6.68
C MET A 193 11.48 -20.54 -5.76
N ASP A 194 12.55 -21.18 -6.18
CA ASP A 194 13.78 -21.26 -5.38
C ASP A 194 14.49 -19.91 -5.27
N TYR A 195 14.48 -19.12 -6.35
CA TYR A 195 14.97 -17.74 -6.34
C TYR A 195 14.14 -16.87 -5.39
N LEU A 196 12.82 -16.88 -5.53
CA LEU A 196 11.89 -16.10 -4.69
C LEU A 196 12.01 -16.51 -3.21
N SER A 197 12.10 -17.82 -2.94
CA SER A 197 12.33 -18.33 -1.60
C SER A 197 13.67 -17.85 -1.02
N SER A 198 14.73 -17.81 -1.83
CA SER A 198 16.05 -17.29 -1.43
C SER A 198 16.05 -15.80 -1.10
N LEU A 199 15.17 -15.02 -1.71
CA LEU A 199 14.92 -13.62 -1.37
C LEU A 199 14.11 -13.46 -0.06
N GLY A 200 13.62 -14.54 0.53
CA GLY A 200 12.78 -14.51 1.72
C GLY A 200 11.32 -14.14 1.44
N VAL A 201 10.87 -14.22 0.19
CA VAL A 201 9.49 -13.96 -0.21
C VAL A 201 8.57 -15.01 0.40
N ASN A 202 7.45 -14.57 0.97
CA ASN A 202 6.38 -15.43 1.48
C ASN A 202 4.99 -15.08 0.93
N CYS A 203 4.90 -14.06 0.08
CA CYS A 203 3.68 -13.74 -0.67
C CYS A 203 4.03 -13.19 -2.06
N ILE A 204 3.40 -13.73 -3.09
CA ILE A 204 3.48 -13.21 -4.46
C ILE A 204 2.18 -12.51 -4.79
N TYR A 205 2.28 -11.26 -5.23
CA TYR A 205 1.21 -10.53 -5.86
C TYR A 205 1.40 -10.57 -7.39
N LEU A 206 0.46 -11.18 -8.09
CA LEU A 206 0.43 -11.22 -9.56
C LEU A 206 -0.38 -10.05 -10.10
N ASN A 207 0.20 -9.24 -11.01
CA ASN A 207 -0.58 -8.36 -11.87
C ASN A 207 -1.61 -9.20 -12.65
N PRO A 208 -2.65 -8.59 -13.27
CA PRO A 208 -3.78 -9.32 -13.82
C PRO A 208 -3.38 -10.49 -14.72
N ILE A 209 -4.10 -11.62 -14.60
CA ILE A 209 -3.81 -12.86 -15.33
C ILE A 209 -5.00 -13.39 -16.14
N PHE A 210 -6.15 -12.72 -16.06
CA PHE A 210 -7.35 -13.18 -16.76
C PHE A 210 -7.25 -12.95 -18.26
N GLU A 211 -8.08 -13.67 -19.03
CA GLU A 211 -8.16 -13.49 -20.46
C GLU A 211 -8.39 -12.02 -20.80
N ALA A 212 -7.50 -11.43 -21.61
CA ALA A 212 -7.57 -10.05 -22.05
C ALA A 212 -6.74 -9.83 -23.30
N TYR A 213 -7.03 -8.78 -24.07
CA TYR A 213 -6.30 -8.45 -25.29
C TYR A 213 -4.89 -7.94 -25.04
N SER A 214 -4.75 -7.03 -24.06
CA SER A 214 -3.46 -6.41 -23.78
C SER A 214 -2.47 -7.33 -23.05
N ASN A 215 -1.19 -6.96 -23.10
CA ASN A 215 -0.14 -7.65 -22.34
C ASN A 215 -0.23 -7.42 -20.82
N HIS A 216 -0.87 -6.34 -20.38
CA HIS A 216 -1.05 -5.99 -18.96
C HIS A 216 -2.32 -6.58 -18.34
N LYS A 217 -3.30 -7.02 -19.15
CA LYS A 217 -4.54 -7.68 -18.74
C LYS A 217 -5.50 -6.86 -17.88
N TYR A 218 -5.31 -5.53 -17.73
CA TYR A 218 -6.29 -4.67 -17.06
C TYR A 218 -7.58 -4.48 -17.87
N ASP A 219 -7.60 -4.83 -19.15
CA ASP A 219 -8.76 -4.89 -20.04
C ASP A 219 -9.40 -6.30 -20.04
N THR A 220 -9.78 -6.81 -18.87
CA THR A 220 -10.30 -8.16 -18.71
C THR A 220 -11.40 -8.49 -19.70
N ALA A 221 -11.21 -9.57 -20.48
CA ALA A 221 -12.18 -10.07 -21.45
C ALA A 221 -13.08 -11.18 -20.88
N ASP A 222 -12.53 -12.01 -20.00
CA ASP A 222 -13.27 -13.05 -19.30
C ASP A 222 -12.71 -13.28 -17.88
N PHE A 223 -13.49 -12.92 -16.85
CA PHE A 223 -13.10 -13.14 -15.46
C PHE A 223 -13.03 -14.61 -15.03
N LEU A 224 -13.68 -15.50 -15.78
CA LEU A 224 -13.72 -16.93 -15.46
C LEU A 224 -12.62 -17.74 -16.17
N SER A 225 -11.73 -17.09 -16.90
CA SER A 225 -10.63 -17.75 -17.62
C SER A 225 -9.31 -17.07 -17.31
N VAL A 226 -8.32 -17.83 -16.85
CA VAL A 226 -6.91 -17.39 -16.87
C VAL A 226 -6.43 -17.40 -18.33
N ASP A 227 -5.68 -16.39 -18.74
CA ASP A 227 -5.18 -16.28 -20.12
C ASP A 227 -4.34 -17.50 -20.51
N LYS A 228 -4.69 -18.12 -21.64
CA LYS A 228 -4.02 -19.32 -22.14
C LYS A 228 -2.55 -19.07 -22.47
N SER A 229 -2.18 -17.84 -22.82
CA SER A 229 -0.78 -17.47 -23.05
C SER A 229 0.04 -17.43 -21.76
N PHE A 230 -0.61 -17.36 -20.60
CA PHE A 230 0.03 -17.52 -19.30
C PHE A 230 -0.01 -18.97 -18.77
N GLY A 231 -0.71 -19.89 -19.46
CA GLY A 231 -0.86 -21.29 -19.08
C GLY A 231 -2.26 -21.68 -18.62
N GLY A 232 -3.22 -20.76 -18.68
CA GLY A 232 -4.62 -21.02 -18.31
C GLY A 232 -4.79 -21.37 -16.82
N ASP A 233 -5.95 -21.92 -16.50
CA ASP A 233 -6.27 -22.35 -15.14
C ASP A 233 -5.30 -23.44 -14.63
N GLU A 234 -4.80 -24.30 -15.52
CA GLU A 234 -3.81 -25.33 -15.18
C GLU A 234 -2.46 -24.73 -14.75
N GLY A 235 -2.01 -23.68 -15.47
CA GLY A 235 -0.80 -22.93 -15.11
C GLY A 235 -0.92 -22.22 -13.77
N LEU A 236 -2.10 -21.64 -13.49
CA LEU A 236 -2.38 -21.05 -12.18
C LEU A 236 -2.36 -22.08 -11.06
N GLN A 237 -3.03 -23.23 -11.25
CA GLN A 237 -3.03 -24.29 -10.24
C GLN A 237 -1.62 -24.81 -9.99
N PHE A 238 -0.84 -25.02 -11.05
CA PHE A 238 0.55 -25.45 -10.93
C PHE A 238 1.41 -24.45 -10.12
N LEU A 239 1.24 -23.15 -10.40
CA LEU A 239 1.94 -22.10 -9.65
C LEU A 239 1.54 -22.10 -8.17
N ILE A 240 0.24 -22.17 -7.86
CA ILE A 240 -0.27 -22.21 -6.49
C ILE A 240 0.36 -23.39 -5.73
N ASP A 241 0.32 -24.60 -6.32
CA ASP A 241 0.87 -25.79 -5.69
C ASP A 241 2.38 -25.63 -5.41
N LYS A 242 3.15 -25.13 -6.39
CA LYS A 242 4.59 -24.92 -6.25
C LYS A 242 4.95 -23.81 -5.23
N ALA A 243 4.15 -22.78 -5.14
CA ALA A 243 4.31 -21.72 -4.15
C ALA A 243 3.99 -22.24 -2.73
N HIS A 244 2.87 -22.95 -2.57
CA HIS A 244 2.45 -23.51 -1.29
C HIS A 244 3.41 -24.59 -0.77
N GLU A 245 4.03 -25.42 -1.64
CA GLU A 245 5.10 -26.34 -1.27
C GLU A 245 6.27 -25.64 -0.54
N ARG A 246 6.46 -24.34 -0.76
CA ARG A 246 7.51 -23.49 -0.16
C ARG A 246 6.99 -22.53 0.90
N GLY A 247 5.71 -22.61 1.25
CA GLY A 247 5.07 -21.70 2.19
C GLY A 247 4.88 -20.27 1.64
N ILE A 248 4.92 -20.11 0.31
CA ILE A 248 4.68 -18.84 -0.38
C ILE A 248 3.20 -18.75 -0.74
N LYS A 249 2.56 -17.64 -0.42
CA LYS A 249 1.16 -17.33 -0.68
C LYS A 249 0.98 -16.63 -2.03
N ILE A 250 -0.19 -16.79 -2.67
CA ILE A 250 -0.51 -16.18 -3.97
C ILE A 250 -1.73 -15.28 -3.81
N ILE A 251 -1.61 -14.01 -4.22
CA ILE A 251 -2.73 -13.09 -4.36
C ILE A 251 -2.88 -12.62 -5.80
N LEU A 252 -4.12 -12.44 -6.24
CA LEU A 252 -4.47 -12.02 -7.60
C LEU A 252 -4.92 -10.56 -7.63
N ASP A 253 -4.81 -9.95 -8.81
CA ASP A 253 -5.36 -8.63 -9.09
C ASP A 253 -6.83 -8.72 -9.51
N GLY A 254 -7.72 -8.03 -8.79
CA GLY A 254 -9.15 -7.97 -9.03
C GLY A 254 -9.53 -6.66 -9.71
N VAL A 255 -9.58 -6.66 -11.04
CA VAL A 255 -9.96 -5.50 -11.86
C VAL A 255 -11.47 -5.47 -12.02
N PHE A 256 -12.21 -5.06 -10.98
CA PHE A 256 -13.68 -5.13 -10.98
C PHE A 256 -14.38 -3.81 -11.31
N ASN A 257 -13.62 -2.76 -11.65
CA ASN A 257 -14.19 -1.46 -11.99
C ASN A 257 -14.61 -1.36 -13.47
N HIS A 258 -13.92 -2.05 -14.35
CA HIS A 258 -14.12 -1.98 -15.81
C HIS A 258 -13.75 -3.33 -16.47
N VAL A 259 -14.04 -3.46 -17.74
CA VAL A 259 -13.68 -4.63 -18.57
C VAL A 259 -13.08 -4.16 -19.89
N GLY A 260 -12.52 -5.06 -20.69
CA GLY A 260 -12.17 -4.79 -22.08
C GLY A 260 -13.41 -4.56 -22.94
N ASN A 261 -13.33 -3.65 -23.91
CA ASN A 261 -14.44 -3.45 -24.84
C ASN A 261 -14.63 -4.65 -25.79
N ASP A 262 -13.62 -5.51 -25.92
CA ASP A 262 -13.66 -6.80 -26.64
C ASP A 262 -14.08 -7.99 -25.78
N SER A 263 -14.40 -7.75 -24.48
CA SER A 263 -14.80 -8.78 -23.53
C SER A 263 -16.09 -9.50 -23.93
N ILE A 264 -16.28 -10.72 -23.45
CA ILE A 264 -17.53 -11.48 -23.63
C ILE A 264 -18.75 -10.74 -23.04
N TYR A 265 -18.52 -9.83 -22.09
CA TYR A 265 -19.56 -9.05 -21.41
C TYR A 265 -19.99 -7.83 -22.21
N PHE A 266 -19.06 -7.11 -22.82
CA PHE A 266 -19.32 -5.89 -23.60
C PHE A 266 -19.45 -6.17 -25.10
N ASP A 267 -18.47 -6.87 -25.68
CA ASP A 267 -18.44 -7.37 -27.07
C ASP A 267 -18.65 -6.27 -28.14
N ALA A 268 -17.84 -5.21 -28.07
CA ALA A 268 -17.95 -4.09 -29.03
C ALA A 268 -17.81 -4.55 -30.51
N TYR A 269 -17.07 -5.63 -30.75
CA TYR A 269 -16.73 -6.09 -32.09
C TYR A 269 -17.57 -7.27 -32.59
N GLY A 270 -18.54 -7.75 -31.82
CA GLY A 270 -19.41 -8.87 -32.19
C GLY A 270 -18.70 -10.22 -32.25
N LYS A 271 -17.58 -10.37 -31.52
CA LYS A 271 -16.80 -11.61 -31.49
C LYS A 271 -17.59 -12.78 -30.88
N TYR A 272 -18.43 -12.48 -29.90
CA TYR A 272 -19.21 -13.47 -29.14
C TYR A 272 -20.70 -13.42 -29.47
N GLY A 273 -21.21 -12.28 -29.96
CA GLY A 273 -22.61 -12.09 -30.35
C GLY A 273 -23.61 -11.96 -29.21
N THR A 274 -23.14 -11.99 -27.95
CA THR A 274 -23.98 -12.00 -26.73
C THR A 274 -23.71 -10.84 -25.77
N GLY A 275 -22.68 -10.05 -26.02
CA GLY A 275 -22.31 -8.92 -25.15
C GLY A 275 -23.31 -7.76 -25.18
N ALA A 276 -23.17 -6.85 -24.22
CA ALA A 276 -24.07 -5.71 -24.03
C ALA A 276 -24.13 -4.77 -25.24
N CYS A 277 -23.04 -4.67 -26.02
CA CYS A 277 -22.96 -3.83 -27.23
C CYS A 277 -23.72 -4.43 -28.42
N GLN A 278 -23.99 -5.74 -28.42
CA GLN A 278 -24.64 -6.46 -29.50
C GLN A 278 -26.17 -6.49 -29.39
N SER A 279 -26.71 -6.49 -28.15
CA SER A 279 -28.15 -6.53 -27.94
C SER A 279 -28.53 -5.88 -26.58
N LYS A 280 -29.66 -5.15 -26.56
CA LYS A 280 -30.28 -4.69 -25.34
C LYS A 280 -30.89 -5.82 -24.50
N ASP A 281 -31.11 -6.99 -25.11
CA ASP A 281 -31.58 -8.21 -24.47
C ASP A 281 -30.44 -9.06 -23.90
N SER A 282 -29.17 -8.61 -24.04
CA SER A 282 -28.02 -9.26 -23.44
C SER A 282 -28.17 -9.36 -21.93
N PRO A 283 -27.80 -10.50 -21.30
CA PRO A 283 -27.77 -10.63 -19.84
C PRO A 283 -26.80 -9.63 -19.18
N TYR A 284 -25.85 -9.11 -19.94
CA TYR A 284 -24.85 -8.15 -19.50
C TYR A 284 -25.24 -6.68 -19.76
N PHE A 285 -26.38 -6.40 -20.43
CA PHE A 285 -26.74 -5.04 -20.81
C PHE A 285 -26.82 -4.08 -19.61
N SER A 286 -27.37 -4.54 -18.48
CA SER A 286 -27.46 -3.77 -17.24
C SER A 286 -26.12 -3.52 -16.54
N TRP A 287 -25.05 -4.19 -16.97
CA TRP A 287 -23.70 -4.01 -16.41
C TRP A 287 -23.02 -2.74 -16.90
N PHE A 288 -23.59 -2.10 -17.94
CA PHE A 288 -22.99 -0.93 -18.57
C PHE A 288 -23.98 0.21 -18.71
N LYS A 289 -23.48 1.44 -18.66
CA LYS A 289 -24.30 2.63 -18.86
C LYS A 289 -24.02 3.24 -20.21
N PHE A 290 -25.00 3.15 -21.12
CA PHE A 290 -24.96 3.76 -22.43
C PHE A 290 -25.57 5.16 -22.39
N HIS A 291 -24.88 6.14 -23.00
CA HIS A 291 -25.43 7.48 -23.27
C HIS A 291 -26.17 7.50 -24.61
N ASN A 292 -25.61 6.83 -25.61
CA ASN A 292 -26.24 6.61 -26.91
C ASN A 292 -25.86 5.20 -27.39
N TYR A 293 -26.82 4.27 -27.38
CA TYR A 293 -26.59 2.87 -27.72
C TYR A 293 -26.38 2.65 -29.22
N PRO A 294 -25.40 1.83 -29.63
CA PRO A 294 -24.35 1.21 -28.86
C PRO A 294 -23.06 2.05 -28.72
N ASP A 295 -22.99 3.21 -29.38
CA ASP A 295 -21.76 3.91 -29.77
C ASP A 295 -21.15 4.75 -28.63
N SER A 296 -21.94 5.14 -27.61
CA SER A 296 -21.50 6.01 -26.53
C SER A 296 -21.90 5.44 -25.17
N TYR A 297 -20.92 5.23 -24.32
CA TYR A 297 -21.06 4.59 -23.02
C TYR A 297 -20.07 5.15 -21.99
N GLU A 298 -20.32 4.93 -20.72
CA GLU A 298 -19.35 5.25 -19.66
C GLU A 298 -18.13 4.35 -19.77
N SER A 299 -16.95 4.96 -19.72
CA SER A 299 -15.67 4.27 -19.72
C SER A 299 -14.78 4.84 -18.63
N TRP A 300 -13.84 4.02 -18.13
CA TRP A 300 -12.89 4.42 -17.11
C TRP A 300 -12.02 5.56 -17.63
N TRP A 301 -12.10 6.72 -16.97
CA TRP A 301 -11.41 7.97 -17.32
C TRP A 301 -11.57 8.41 -18.79
N GLY A 302 -12.66 8.02 -19.45
CA GLY A 302 -12.91 8.32 -20.86
C GLY A 302 -12.15 7.43 -21.84
N ILE A 303 -11.45 6.41 -21.36
CA ILE A 303 -10.69 5.44 -22.16
C ILE A 303 -11.68 4.43 -22.78
N LYS A 304 -12.00 4.59 -24.05
CA LYS A 304 -13.08 3.84 -24.74
C LYS A 304 -12.91 2.32 -24.75
N ASN A 305 -11.67 1.81 -24.71
CA ASN A 305 -11.44 0.37 -24.63
C ASN A 305 -11.64 -0.23 -23.23
N LEU A 306 -12.00 0.60 -22.23
CA LEU A 306 -12.26 0.19 -20.85
C LEU A 306 -13.67 0.61 -20.39
N PRO A 307 -14.76 -0.01 -20.93
CA PRO A 307 -16.12 0.25 -20.46
C PRO A 307 -16.25 0.00 -18.96
N ARG A 308 -16.77 1.02 -18.25
CA ARG A 308 -16.97 0.96 -16.80
C ARG A 308 -18.20 0.12 -16.46
N THR A 309 -18.06 -0.75 -15.46
CA THR A 309 -19.16 -1.59 -15.00
C THR A 309 -20.05 -0.85 -13.98
N VAL A 310 -21.35 -1.09 -14.07
CA VAL A 310 -22.34 -0.66 -13.07
C VAL A 310 -22.50 -1.75 -12.01
N ARG A 311 -22.54 -1.38 -10.74
CA ARG A 311 -22.68 -2.33 -9.62
C ARG A 311 -24.15 -2.77 -9.43
N CYS A 312 -24.81 -3.15 -10.55
CA CYS A 312 -26.14 -3.76 -10.47
C CYS A 312 -26.06 -5.15 -9.81
N GLU A 313 -27.18 -5.63 -9.32
CA GLU A 313 -27.25 -6.88 -8.55
C GLU A 313 -26.65 -8.07 -9.30
N SER A 314 -26.93 -8.21 -10.60
CA SER A 314 -26.40 -9.32 -11.40
C SER A 314 -24.88 -9.27 -11.57
N TYR A 315 -24.28 -8.08 -11.72
CA TYR A 315 -22.82 -7.93 -11.78
C TYR A 315 -22.17 -8.23 -10.41
N VAL A 316 -22.74 -7.68 -9.36
CA VAL A 316 -22.22 -7.92 -8.00
C VAL A 316 -22.26 -9.41 -7.66
N ASN A 317 -23.40 -10.09 -7.93
CA ASN A 317 -23.54 -11.53 -7.69
C ASN A 317 -22.57 -12.34 -8.54
N PHE A 318 -22.36 -11.96 -9.79
CA PHE A 318 -21.38 -12.62 -10.65
C PHE A 318 -19.95 -12.56 -10.04
N ILE A 319 -19.53 -11.39 -9.56
CA ILE A 319 -18.21 -11.24 -8.93
C ILE A 319 -18.15 -12.05 -7.62
N THR A 320 -19.18 -11.94 -6.75
CA THR A 320 -19.14 -12.53 -5.40
C THR A 320 -19.45 -14.01 -5.37
N ASP A 321 -20.28 -14.52 -6.29
CA ASP A 321 -20.80 -15.90 -6.24
C ASP A 321 -20.15 -16.82 -7.29
N GLU A 322 -19.49 -16.24 -8.32
CA GLU A 322 -18.84 -17.01 -9.39
C GLU A 322 -17.32 -16.74 -9.45
N VAL A 323 -16.89 -15.47 -9.65
CA VAL A 323 -15.48 -15.14 -9.87
C VAL A 323 -14.64 -15.40 -8.62
N ILE A 324 -14.97 -14.73 -7.51
CA ILE A 324 -14.22 -14.90 -6.25
C ILE A 324 -14.19 -16.37 -5.81
N PRO A 325 -15.34 -17.09 -5.78
CA PRO A 325 -15.36 -18.50 -5.40
C PRO A 325 -14.50 -19.40 -6.28
N LYS A 326 -14.45 -19.16 -7.59
CA LYS A 326 -13.62 -19.95 -8.50
C LYS A 326 -12.17 -19.97 -8.04
N TYR A 327 -11.56 -18.79 -7.90
CA TYR A 327 -10.14 -18.66 -7.60
C TYR A 327 -9.81 -18.98 -6.14
N MET A 328 -10.70 -18.66 -5.20
CA MET A 328 -10.55 -19.08 -3.81
C MET A 328 -10.55 -20.60 -3.66
N LYS A 329 -11.37 -21.33 -4.44
CA LYS A 329 -11.37 -22.82 -4.47
C LYS A 329 -10.12 -23.39 -5.12
N MET A 330 -9.49 -22.69 -6.05
CA MET A 330 -8.18 -23.07 -6.60
C MET A 330 -7.06 -22.93 -5.56
N GLY A 331 -7.28 -22.16 -4.49
CA GLY A 331 -6.35 -22.06 -3.37
C GLY A 331 -5.56 -20.76 -3.29
N ILE A 332 -5.95 -19.70 -3.99
CA ILE A 332 -5.33 -18.39 -3.81
C ILE A 332 -5.51 -17.90 -2.37
N ASP A 333 -4.65 -16.99 -1.94
CA ASP A 333 -4.56 -16.52 -0.57
C ASP A 333 -5.10 -15.10 -0.37
N GLY A 334 -5.60 -14.46 -1.44
CA GLY A 334 -6.17 -13.14 -1.37
C GLY A 334 -6.29 -12.41 -2.70
N TRP A 335 -6.68 -11.14 -2.58
CA TRP A 335 -6.91 -10.24 -3.72
C TRP A 335 -6.29 -8.87 -3.47
N ARG A 336 -5.71 -8.28 -4.52
CA ARG A 336 -5.49 -6.84 -4.61
C ARG A 336 -6.61 -6.26 -5.46
N LEU A 337 -7.32 -5.27 -4.98
CA LEU A 337 -8.43 -4.63 -5.68
C LEU A 337 -7.93 -3.38 -6.40
N ASP A 338 -8.01 -3.43 -7.71
CA ASP A 338 -7.66 -2.34 -8.61
C ASP A 338 -8.59 -1.14 -8.40
N VAL A 339 -8.04 0.07 -8.43
CA VAL A 339 -8.74 1.35 -8.26
C VAL A 339 -9.80 1.32 -7.14
N ALA A 340 -9.42 0.90 -5.94
CA ALA A 340 -10.34 0.69 -4.82
C ALA A 340 -11.18 1.95 -4.48
N ASP A 341 -10.65 3.14 -4.75
CA ASP A 341 -11.36 4.42 -4.58
C ASP A 341 -12.60 4.54 -5.49
N GLU A 342 -12.62 3.84 -6.63
CA GLU A 342 -13.74 3.85 -7.57
C GLU A 342 -14.78 2.75 -7.29
N LEU A 343 -14.49 1.84 -6.36
CA LEU A 343 -15.44 0.83 -5.93
C LEU A 343 -16.29 1.38 -4.79
N GLU A 344 -17.61 1.31 -4.92
CA GLU A 344 -18.55 1.74 -3.88
C GLU A 344 -18.34 0.90 -2.61
N SER A 345 -18.48 1.52 -1.42
CA SER A 345 -18.23 0.85 -0.14
C SER A 345 -19.08 -0.41 0.06
N ASP A 346 -20.34 -0.41 -0.39
CA ASP A 346 -21.23 -1.58 -0.28
C ASP A 346 -20.75 -2.75 -1.17
N PHE A 347 -20.11 -2.46 -2.28
CA PHE A 347 -19.53 -3.50 -3.13
C PHE A 347 -18.26 -4.07 -2.48
N LEU A 348 -17.41 -3.23 -1.90
CA LEU A 348 -16.24 -3.67 -1.13
C LEU A 348 -16.64 -4.55 0.07
N ASP A 349 -17.73 -4.21 0.80
CA ASP A 349 -18.27 -5.04 1.88
C ASP A 349 -18.66 -6.45 1.38
N LYS A 350 -19.31 -6.52 0.22
CA LYS A 350 -19.71 -7.80 -0.40
C LYS A 350 -18.54 -8.63 -0.88
N ILE A 351 -17.53 -7.98 -1.50
CA ILE A 351 -16.27 -8.63 -1.91
C ILE A 351 -15.57 -9.22 -0.67
N ALA A 352 -15.38 -8.41 0.37
CA ALA A 352 -14.72 -8.86 1.59
C ALA A 352 -15.45 -10.03 2.24
N LYS A 353 -16.79 -9.96 2.33
CA LYS A 353 -17.62 -11.05 2.83
C LYS A 353 -17.48 -12.32 2.00
N ALA A 354 -17.49 -12.21 0.67
CA ALA A 354 -17.31 -13.34 -0.23
C ALA A 354 -15.93 -13.99 -0.01
N VAL A 355 -14.84 -13.21 -0.06
CA VAL A 355 -13.48 -13.69 0.15
C VAL A 355 -13.32 -14.37 1.50
N LYS A 356 -13.70 -13.69 2.59
CA LYS A 356 -13.54 -14.18 3.97
C LYS A 356 -14.43 -15.40 4.29
N SER A 357 -15.54 -15.60 3.56
CA SER A 357 -16.38 -16.79 3.71
C SER A 357 -15.71 -18.07 3.23
N TYR A 358 -14.81 -17.98 2.24
CA TYR A 358 -14.01 -19.11 1.75
C TYR A 358 -12.74 -19.31 2.57
N LYS A 359 -12.07 -18.22 2.94
CA LYS A 359 -10.81 -18.25 3.67
C LYS A 359 -10.74 -17.04 4.60
N PRO A 360 -11.04 -17.20 5.89
CA PRO A 360 -11.08 -16.10 6.86
C PRO A 360 -9.77 -15.31 6.95
N ASP A 361 -8.63 -15.98 6.74
CA ASP A 361 -7.29 -15.40 6.76
C ASP A 361 -6.78 -14.98 5.36
N ALA A 362 -7.65 -14.91 4.34
CA ALA A 362 -7.28 -14.36 3.03
C ALA A 362 -7.00 -12.86 3.14
N LEU A 363 -5.99 -12.38 2.40
CA LEU A 363 -5.59 -10.98 2.38
C LEU A 363 -6.39 -10.19 1.34
N ILE A 364 -6.88 -9.01 1.71
CA ILE A 364 -7.54 -8.07 0.78
C ILE A 364 -6.78 -6.74 0.83
N ILE A 365 -6.12 -6.38 -0.28
CA ILE A 365 -5.40 -5.14 -0.44
C ILE A 365 -6.20 -4.23 -1.37
N GLY A 366 -6.38 -2.96 -1.03
CA GLY A 366 -6.94 -1.96 -1.95
C GLY A 366 -5.85 -1.08 -2.55
N GLU A 367 -5.97 -0.74 -3.80
CA GLU A 367 -5.18 0.34 -4.37
C GLU A 367 -5.74 1.68 -3.90
N VAL A 368 -4.96 2.36 -3.03
CA VAL A 368 -5.29 3.68 -2.48
C VAL A 368 -4.02 4.52 -2.49
N TRP A 369 -4.09 5.74 -3.02
CA TRP A 369 -2.92 6.59 -3.25
C TRP A 369 -2.62 7.56 -2.11
N GLU A 370 -3.57 7.80 -1.20
CA GLU A 370 -3.46 8.73 -0.08
C GLU A 370 -3.71 8.03 1.26
N ASP A 371 -3.88 8.80 2.33
CA ASP A 371 -4.26 8.27 3.65
C ASP A 371 -5.63 7.56 3.58
N ALA A 372 -5.63 6.26 3.84
CA ALA A 372 -6.82 5.41 3.77
C ALA A 372 -7.73 5.54 5.00
N SER A 373 -7.29 6.15 6.09
CA SER A 373 -8.07 6.25 7.34
C SER A 373 -9.24 7.23 7.23
N ASN A 374 -9.07 8.28 6.41
CA ASN A 374 -10.03 9.38 6.27
C ASN A 374 -10.35 9.76 4.82
N LYS A 375 -10.07 8.87 3.87
CA LYS A 375 -10.25 9.11 2.44
C LYS A 375 -11.68 9.48 2.09
N ILE A 376 -11.84 10.56 1.31
CA ILE A 376 -13.07 10.88 0.55
C ILE A 376 -12.76 10.68 -0.92
N ALA A 377 -13.54 9.87 -1.60
CA ALA A 377 -13.46 9.69 -3.04
C ALA A 377 -14.88 9.59 -3.63
N TYR A 378 -15.11 10.27 -4.75
CA TYR A 378 -16.41 10.30 -5.43
C TYR A 378 -17.58 10.70 -4.51
N ASP A 379 -17.36 11.74 -3.70
CA ASP A 379 -18.32 12.28 -2.71
C ASP A 379 -18.70 11.29 -1.59
N GLU A 380 -17.95 10.18 -1.44
CA GLU A 380 -18.15 9.18 -0.39
C GLU A 380 -16.94 9.13 0.57
N ARG A 381 -17.22 9.19 1.89
CA ARG A 381 -16.23 8.84 2.92
C ARG A 381 -15.99 7.34 2.90
N LYS A 382 -14.81 6.91 2.50
CA LYS A 382 -14.45 5.48 2.41
C LYS A 382 -14.34 4.84 3.80
N ARG A 383 -14.67 3.55 3.87
CA ARG A 383 -14.76 2.78 5.11
C ARG A 383 -13.69 1.70 5.22
N TYR A 384 -12.54 1.88 4.55
CA TYR A 384 -11.53 0.85 4.31
C TYR A 384 -11.09 0.10 5.57
N PHE A 385 -10.81 0.82 6.66
CA PHE A 385 -10.25 0.27 7.89
C PHE A 385 -11.24 0.14 9.04
N ARG A 386 -12.53 0.23 8.79
CA ARG A 386 -13.57 0.01 9.83
C ARG A 386 -13.80 -1.47 10.15
N GLY A 387 -12.99 -2.38 9.61
CA GLY A 387 -12.99 -3.81 9.92
C GLY A 387 -13.69 -4.71 8.92
N LYS A 388 -14.41 -4.19 7.91
CA LYS A 388 -15.30 -4.99 7.03
C LYS A 388 -14.90 -4.99 5.55
N GLN A 389 -13.83 -4.31 5.16
CA GLN A 389 -13.44 -4.14 3.76
C GLN A 389 -12.00 -4.61 3.51
N LEU A 390 -11.02 -3.72 3.71
CA LEU A 390 -9.63 -3.99 3.38
C LEU A 390 -8.83 -4.44 4.61
N ASP A 391 -7.91 -5.36 4.40
CA ASP A 391 -6.88 -5.69 5.38
C ASP A 391 -5.67 -4.75 5.25
N SER A 392 -5.39 -4.30 4.03
CA SER A 392 -4.22 -3.52 3.65
C SER A 392 -4.53 -2.58 2.50
N VAL A 393 -3.67 -1.60 2.29
CA VAL A 393 -3.65 -0.74 1.10
C VAL A 393 -2.24 -0.60 0.55
N THR A 394 -2.13 -0.17 -0.71
CA THR A 394 -0.87 0.25 -1.32
C THR A 394 -0.40 1.57 -0.69
N ASN A 395 0.74 1.56 -0.01
CA ASN A 395 1.18 2.70 0.81
C ASN A 395 2.02 3.71 0.00
N TYR A 396 1.39 4.40 -0.95
CA TYR A 396 2.02 5.46 -1.74
C TYR A 396 2.55 6.63 -0.90
N PRO A 397 1.87 7.10 0.16
CA PRO A 397 2.42 8.18 0.99
C PRO A 397 3.80 7.86 1.55
N VAL A 398 3.98 6.68 2.12
CA VAL A 398 5.28 6.25 2.68
C VAL A 398 6.33 6.05 1.58
N ARG A 399 5.94 5.48 0.43
CA ARG A 399 6.82 5.39 -0.75
C ARG A 399 7.40 6.76 -1.11
N ASN A 400 6.53 7.75 -1.28
CA ASN A 400 6.93 9.09 -1.69
C ASN A 400 7.82 9.77 -0.64
N ALA A 401 7.50 9.61 0.64
CA ALA A 401 8.28 10.17 1.74
C ALA A 401 9.67 9.51 1.88
N ILE A 402 9.79 8.19 1.67
CA ILE A 402 11.10 7.51 1.63
C ILE A 402 11.95 8.03 0.46
N ILE A 403 11.36 8.16 -0.73
CA ILE A 403 12.06 8.66 -1.91
C ILE A 403 12.55 10.09 -1.67
N ASP A 404 11.71 10.95 -1.13
CA ASP A 404 12.05 12.34 -0.81
C ASP A 404 13.21 12.40 0.21
N PHE A 405 13.13 11.62 1.29
CA PHE A 405 14.21 11.53 2.28
C PHE A 405 15.53 11.03 1.69
N VAL A 406 15.50 9.96 0.90
CA VAL A 406 16.72 9.36 0.33
C VAL A 406 17.37 10.28 -0.71
N LYS A 407 16.57 10.98 -1.51
CA LYS A 407 17.08 11.91 -2.55
C LYS A 407 17.51 13.26 -1.97
N TYR A 408 16.69 13.84 -1.10
CA TYR A 408 16.81 15.24 -0.70
C TYR A 408 17.14 15.43 0.78
N GLY A 409 17.10 14.34 1.57
CA GLY A 409 17.44 14.37 2.98
C GLY A 409 16.33 14.91 3.90
N ASN A 410 15.09 15.00 3.44
CA ASN A 410 13.99 15.57 4.19
C ASN A 410 13.47 14.60 5.27
N ALA A 411 14.17 14.53 6.41
CA ALA A 411 13.84 13.62 7.50
C ALA A 411 12.52 13.98 8.19
N GLU A 412 12.21 15.27 8.31
CA GLU A 412 10.99 15.75 8.95
C GLU A 412 9.76 15.26 8.19
N PHE A 413 9.71 15.41 6.88
CA PHE A 413 8.59 14.96 6.04
C PHE A 413 8.33 13.45 6.17
N LEU A 414 9.39 12.63 6.20
CA LEU A 414 9.23 11.19 6.38
C LEU A 414 8.71 10.85 7.78
N CYS A 415 9.27 11.46 8.83
CA CYS A 415 8.81 11.23 10.20
C CYS A 415 7.35 11.65 10.38
N ASP A 416 6.96 12.82 9.87
CA ASP A 416 5.59 13.32 9.98
C ASP A 416 4.60 12.40 9.23
N THR A 417 4.96 11.97 8.02
CA THR A 417 4.15 11.00 7.24
C THR A 417 3.95 9.71 8.01
N LEU A 418 5.03 9.12 8.52
CA LEU A 418 4.97 7.85 9.26
C LEU A 418 4.16 7.98 10.55
N ASN A 419 4.45 9.01 11.35
CA ASN A 419 3.77 9.21 12.64
C ASN A 419 2.27 9.48 12.43
N THR A 420 1.89 10.24 11.39
CA THR A 420 0.49 10.52 11.09
C THR A 420 -0.28 9.27 10.65
N LEU A 421 0.25 8.52 9.67
CA LEU A 421 -0.43 7.30 9.19
C LEU A 421 -0.53 6.24 10.29
N TYR A 422 0.55 6.01 11.03
CA TYR A 422 0.59 4.96 12.04
C TYR A 422 -0.22 5.30 13.29
N ARG A 423 -0.39 6.58 13.59
CA ARG A 423 -1.37 7.04 14.58
C ARG A 423 -2.80 6.74 14.18
N ASN A 424 -3.14 6.92 12.89
CA ASN A 424 -4.50 6.87 12.38
C ASN A 424 -4.97 5.45 11.98
N TYR A 425 -4.04 4.50 11.82
CA TYR A 425 -4.36 3.16 11.31
C TYR A 425 -4.50 2.14 12.45
N PRO A 426 -5.47 1.22 12.39
CA PRO A 426 -5.56 0.11 13.34
C PRO A 426 -4.26 -0.71 13.35
N PRO A 427 -3.72 -1.10 14.53
CA PRO A 427 -2.44 -1.81 14.63
C PRO A 427 -2.37 -3.10 13.80
N HIS A 428 -3.45 -3.87 13.73
CA HIS A 428 -3.52 -5.09 12.93
C HIS A 428 -3.49 -4.82 11.42
N LYS A 429 -3.99 -3.65 10.95
CA LYS A 429 -3.87 -3.21 9.55
C LYS A 429 -2.45 -2.73 9.23
N LEU A 430 -1.82 -2.03 10.17
CA LEU A 430 -0.40 -1.65 10.05
C LEU A 430 0.51 -2.85 9.88
N SER A 431 0.24 -3.98 10.56
CA SER A 431 1.08 -5.17 10.50
C SER A 431 1.16 -5.81 9.11
N VAL A 432 0.17 -5.59 8.25
CA VAL A 432 0.07 -6.15 6.89
C VAL A 432 0.02 -5.07 5.80
N LEU A 433 0.27 -3.81 6.15
CA LEU A 433 0.26 -2.69 5.21
C LEU A 433 1.30 -2.89 4.11
N MET A 434 0.90 -2.84 2.85
CA MET A 434 1.78 -3.05 1.70
C MET A 434 2.66 -1.82 1.46
N ASN A 435 3.90 -1.87 1.94
CA ASN A 435 4.92 -0.85 1.71
C ASN A 435 5.77 -1.23 0.50
N PHE A 436 6.07 -0.29 -0.40
CA PHE A 436 6.85 -0.55 -1.61
C PHE A 436 7.65 0.69 -2.04
N LEU A 437 8.63 0.50 -2.93
CA LEU A 437 9.40 1.59 -3.54
C LEU A 437 9.06 1.75 -5.02
N GLY A 438 8.71 0.67 -5.71
CA GLY A 438 8.33 0.63 -7.10
C GLY A 438 7.12 -0.26 -7.34
N SER A 439 6.37 0.02 -8.41
CA SER A 439 5.26 -0.79 -8.90
C SER A 439 5.18 -0.71 -10.43
N HIS A 440 4.24 -1.43 -11.02
CA HIS A 440 3.96 -1.37 -12.45
C HIS A 440 3.37 -0.02 -12.91
N ASP A 441 2.92 0.84 -11.98
CA ASP A 441 2.34 2.17 -12.24
C ASP A 441 3.33 3.32 -12.05
N THR A 442 4.53 3.02 -11.54
CA THR A 442 5.53 4.02 -11.23
C THR A 442 6.82 3.79 -12.02
N GLU A 443 7.63 4.82 -12.19
CA GLU A 443 9.00 4.65 -12.68
C GLU A 443 9.77 3.69 -11.77
N ARG A 444 10.73 2.95 -12.34
CA ARG A 444 11.62 2.07 -11.57
C ARG A 444 12.35 2.86 -10.50
N ILE A 445 12.40 2.32 -9.29
CA ILE A 445 13.03 3.01 -8.16
C ILE A 445 14.50 3.36 -8.42
N ALA A 446 15.25 2.52 -9.14
CA ALA A 446 16.61 2.83 -9.52
C ALA A 446 16.67 4.09 -10.40
N THR A 447 15.78 4.25 -11.38
CA THR A 447 15.71 5.45 -12.23
C THR A 447 15.38 6.69 -11.41
N VAL A 448 14.41 6.59 -10.50
CA VAL A 448 13.99 7.69 -9.62
C VAL A 448 15.13 8.15 -8.70
N LEU A 449 15.83 7.21 -8.05
CA LEU A 449 16.95 7.52 -7.13
C LEU A 449 18.19 8.01 -7.87
N GLY A 450 18.38 7.59 -9.13
CA GLY A 450 19.45 8.08 -9.99
C GLY A 450 19.31 9.55 -10.39
N GLY A 451 18.16 10.16 -10.11
CA GLY A 451 17.88 11.55 -10.45
C GLY A 451 17.61 11.76 -11.93
N GLU A 452 17.54 10.70 -12.72
CA GLU A 452 17.14 10.77 -14.11
C GLU A 452 15.64 11.13 -14.21
N SER A 453 15.33 12.07 -15.07
CA SER A 453 13.94 12.53 -15.30
C SER A 453 13.48 12.14 -16.68
N ASP A 454 12.22 11.84 -16.83
CA ASP A 454 11.56 11.66 -18.13
C ASP A 454 10.85 12.94 -18.62
N MET A 455 10.87 14.03 -17.84
CA MET A 455 10.17 15.26 -18.18
C MET A 455 10.74 15.91 -19.43
N GLY A 456 9.92 16.03 -20.47
CA GLY A 456 10.27 16.66 -21.74
C GLY A 456 11.07 15.79 -22.70
N GLU A 457 11.34 14.53 -22.36
CA GLU A 457 11.98 13.57 -23.23
C GLU A 457 10.97 12.84 -24.10
N GLU A 458 11.30 12.63 -25.38
CA GLU A 458 10.50 11.84 -26.32
C GLU A 458 10.58 10.35 -25.97
N ASN A 459 9.49 9.62 -26.18
CA ASN A 459 9.45 8.18 -25.89
C ASN A 459 10.53 7.36 -26.63
N ASP A 460 10.88 7.73 -27.86
CA ASP A 460 11.96 7.09 -28.61
C ASP A 460 13.32 7.21 -27.92
N VAL A 461 13.56 8.30 -27.19
CA VAL A 461 14.76 8.51 -26.38
C VAL A 461 14.71 7.68 -25.12
N LEU A 462 13.58 7.73 -24.37
CA LEU A 462 13.38 7.00 -23.11
C LEU A 462 13.47 5.49 -23.29
N ALA A 463 13.00 4.98 -24.45
CA ALA A 463 13.01 3.56 -24.77
C ALA A 463 14.42 2.94 -24.70
N VAL A 464 15.46 3.71 -25.08
CA VAL A 464 16.85 3.25 -25.16
C VAL A 464 17.79 3.95 -24.17
N LYS A 465 17.29 4.95 -23.45
CA LYS A 465 18.09 5.69 -22.45
C LYS A 465 18.54 4.77 -21.33
N LYS A 466 19.82 4.87 -20.99
CA LYS A 466 20.46 4.12 -19.89
C LYS A 466 21.14 5.11 -18.95
N MET A 467 21.11 4.80 -17.69
CA MET A 467 21.82 5.56 -16.66
C MET A 467 23.35 5.46 -16.87
N PRO A 468 24.10 6.56 -16.76
CA PRO A 468 25.57 6.51 -16.73
C PRO A 468 26.08 5.60 -15.61
N GLU A 469 27.19 4.90 -15.84
CA GLU A 469 27.69 3.86 -14.92
C GLU A 469 28.07 4.41 -13.54
N ASP A 470 28.64 5.61 -13.47
CA ASP A 470 28.98 6.28 -12.21
C ASP A 470 27.73 6.69 -11.41
N VAL A 471 26.67 7.11 -12.10
CA VAL A 471 25.36 7.37 -11.49
C VAL A 471 24.73 6.08 -11.01
N ARG A 472 24.75 5.03 -11.84
CA ARG A 472 24.24 3.69 -11.50
C ARG A 472 24.88 3.13 -10.23
N ALA A 473 26.21 3.25 -10.10
CA ALA A 473 26.93 2.78 -8.93
C ALA A 473 26.46 3.48 -7.64
N LYS A 474 26.29 4.80 -7.67
CA LYS A 474 25.74 5.59 -6.54
C LYS A 474 24.30 5.22 -6.25
N THR A 475 23.48 5.08 -7.28
CA THR A 475 22.07 4.71 -7.17
C THR A 475 21.89 3.35 -6.50
N LYS A 476 22.74 2.37 -6.82
CA LYS A 476 22.70 1.06 -6.16
C LYS A 476 22.92 1.16 -4.65
N GLU A 477 23.82 2.02 -4.18
CA GLU A 477 24.00 2.22 -2.73
C GLU A 477 22.80 2.95 -2.09
N LEU A 478 22.24 3.96 -2.75
CA LEU A 478 21.02 4.63 -2.29
C LEU A 478 19.83 3.67 -2.21
N LEU A 479 19.68 2.78 -3.20
CA LEU A 479 18.60 1.79 -3.21
C LEU A 479 18.74 0.76 -2.08
N LYS A 480 19.96 0.35 -1.72
CA LYS A 480 20.17 -0.49 -0.53
C LYS A 480 19.69 0.19 0.73
N SER A 481 20.00 1.48 0.91
CA SER A 481 19.56 2.26 2.06
C SER A 481 18.05 2.46 2.07
N ALA A 482 17.44 2.80 0.93
CA ALA A 482 15.99 2.93 0.77
C ALA A 482 15.27 1.62 1.10
N TYR A 483 15.79 0.49 0.62
CA TYR A 483 15.19 -0.82 0.88
C TYR A 483 15.36 -1.25 2.35
N THR A 484 16.52 -1.02 2.96
CA THR A 484 16.73 -1.29 4.38
C THR A 484 15.77 -0.47 5.24
N LEU A 485 15.56 0.79 4.90
CA LEU A 485 14.60 1.65 5.58
C LEU A 485 13.17 1.12 5.40
N LEU A 486 12.76 0.77 4.16
CA LEU A 486 11.44 0.19 3.88
C LEU A 486 11.17 -1.07 4.73
N VAL A 487 12.15 -1.99 4.78
CA VAL A 487 12.05 -3.24 5.55
C VAL A 487 11.93 -2.98 7.06
N SER A 488 12.45 -1.85 7.52
CA SER A 488 12.44 -1.48 8.95
C SER A 488 11.08 -0.99 9.45
N LEU A 489 10.18 -0.62 8.56
CA LEU A 489 8.87 -0.07 8.90
C LEU A 489 7.88 -1.16 9.33
N PRO A 490 6.86 -0.83 10.17
CA PRO A 490 5.66 -1.64 10.29
C PRO A 490 5.00 -1.86 8.92
N GLY A 491 4.38 -3.03 8.75
CA GLY A 491 3.82 -3.44 7.46
C GLY A 491 4.72 -4.44 6.74
N VAL A 492 4.51 -4.65 5.46
CA VAL A 492 5.13 -5.68 4.63
C VAL A 492 5.83 -5.02 3.45
N PRO A 493 7.16 -5.12 3.35
CA PRO A 493 7.86 -4.65 2.17
C PRO A 493 7.47 -5.49 0.95
N CYS A 494 7.09 -4.82 -0.12
CA CYS A 494 6.81 -5.42 -1.43
C CYS A 494 7.90 -5.03 -2.42
N ILE A 495 8.54 -6.00 -3.01
CA ILE A 495 9.53 -5.83 -4.08
C ILE A 495 8.80 -5.91 -5.41
N TYR A 496 8.89 -4.88 -6.25
CA TYR A 496 8.48 -4.99 -7.64
C TYR A 496 9.57 -5.73 -8.42
N TYR A 497 9.21 -6.76 -9.19
CA TYR A 497 10.19 -7.62 -9.87
C TYR A 497 11.29 -6.81 -10.56
N GLY A 498 12.54 -7.14 -10.28
CA GLY A 498 13.71 -6.47 -10.84
C GLY A 498 14.25 -5.29 -10.02
N ASP A 499 13.53 -4.79 -9.01
CA ASP A 499 14.08 -3.74 -8.13
C ASP A 499 15.27 -4.28 -7.31
N GLU A 500 15.25 -5.58 -6.97
CA GLU A 500 16.32 -6.27 -6.25
C GLU A 500 17.60 -6.49 -7.08
N ILE A 501 17.57 -6.17 -8.36
CA ILE A 501 18.74 -6.13 -9.25
C ILE A 501 18.99 -4.73 -9.82
N ALA A 502 18.30 -3.73 -9.27
CA ALA A 502 18.36 -2.33 -9.68
C ALA A 502 18.02 -2.12 -11.17
N MET A 503 16.94 -2.76 -11.66
CA MET A 503 16.43 -2.53 -13.01
C MET A 503 16.05 -1.06 -13.21
N GLU A 504 16.40 -0.54 -14.38
CA GLU A 504 16.06 0.82 -14.81
C GLU A 504 14.81 0.81 -15.70
N GLY A 505 14.03 1.88 -15.64
CA GLY A 505 12.89 2.11 -16.51
C GLY A 505 12.16 3.39 -16.11
N TYR A 506 11.76 4.15 -17.11
CA TYR A 506 10.96 5.36 -16.96
C TYR A 506 9.48 5.02 -16.74
N HIS A 507 8.57 5.96 -16.98
CA HIS A 507 7.13 5.72 -16.86
C HIS A 507 6.65 4.53 -17.72
N ASP A 508 5.42 4.07 -17.48
CA ASP A 508 4.75 3.04 -18.29
C ASP A 508 4.80 3.41 -19.81
N PRO A 509 5.25 2.49 -20.68
CA PRO A 509 5.54 1.06 -20.45
C PRO A 509 7.01 0.73 -20.14
N PHE A 510 7.90 1.71 -20.05
CA PHE A 510 9.35 1.49 -19.94
C PHE A 510 9.78 0.90 -18.59
N ASN A 511 8.94 1.01 -17.55
CA ASN A 511 9.11 0.36 -16.25
C ASN A 511 8.79 -1.15 -16.26
N ARG A 512 8.25 -1.68 -17.37
CA ARG A 512 7.76 -3.06 -17.53
C ARG A 512 8.63 -3.88 -18.48
N LYS A 513 9.97 -3.67 -18.45
CA LYS A 513 10.93 -4.48 -19.18
C LYS A 513 11.00 -5.91 -18.63
N THR A 514 11.49 -6.85 -19.44
CA THR A 514 11.69 -8.24 -19.04
C THR A 514 12.75 -8.37 -17.96
N PHE A 515 12.58 -9.34 -17.07
CA PHE A 515 13.60 -9.71 -16.09
C PHE A 515 14.69 -10.52 -16.78
N SER A 516 15.93 -10.02 -16.78
CA SER A 516 17.06 -10.70 -17.41
C SER A 516 17.34 -12.06 -16.77
N GLU A 517 17.65 -13.08 -17.57
CA GLU A 517 18.05 -14.39 -17.05
C GLU A 517 19.28 -14.31 -16.13
N LYS A 518 20.21 -13.37 -16.39
CA LYS A 518 21.35 -13.11 -15.53
C LYS A 518 20.95 -12.49 -14.20
N GLY A 519 19.82 -11.83 -14.12
CA GLY A 519 19.29 -11.22 -12.90
C GLY A 519 19.04 -12.23 -11.78
N PHE A 520 18.65 -13.45 -12.11
CA PHE A 520 18.45 -14.52 -11.14
C PHE A 520 19.73 -14.95 -10.39
N SER A 521 20.89 -14.56 -10.87
CA SER A 521 22.20 -14.81 -10.23
C SER A 521 22.98 -13.52 -9.93
N ASP A 522 22.36 -12.33 -10.02
CA ASP A 522 23.03 -11.07 -9.72
C ASP A 522 23.27 -10.93 -8.21
N SER A 523 24.53 -10.78 -7.83
CA SER A 523 24.94 -10.63 -6.43
C SER A 523 24.44 -9.35 -5.76
N TYR A 524 23.95 -8.38 -6.51
CA TYR A 524 23.32 -7.20 -5.92
C TYR A 524 22.10 -7.57 -5.07
N SER A 525 21.35 -8.60 -5.46
CA SER A 525 20.21 -9.15 -4.71
C SER A 525 20.58 -9.70 -3.33
N ASP A 526 21.87 -9.96 -3.06
CA ASP A 526 22.32 -10.52 -1.76
C ASP A 526 22.08 -9.55 -0.59
N HIS A 527 22.07 -8.23 -0.86
CA HIS A 527 21.66 -7.26 0.14
C HIS A 527 20.20 -7.44 0.54
N PHE A 528 19.30 -7.59 -0.44
CA PHE A 528 17.88 -7.83 -0.22
C PHE A 528 17.65 -9.13 0.55
N LYS A 529 18.30 -10.22 0.12
CA LYS A 529 18.25 -11.52 0.83
C LYS A 529 18.67 -11.39 2.28
N LYS A 530 19.77 -10.66 2.55
CA LYS A 530 20.29 -10.47 3.90
C LYS A 530 19.33 -9.69 4.79
N VAL A 531 18.84 -8.55 4.32
CA VAL A 531 17.90 -7.72 5.09
C VAL A 531 16.58 -8.45 5.34
N ASN A 532 16.04 -9.14 4.33
CA ASN A 532 14.82 -9.95 4.47
C ASN A 532 15.00 -11.11 5.45
N ASN A 533 16.17 -11.77 5.44
CA ASN A 533 16.47 -12.82 6.38
C ASN A 533 16.58 -12.29 7.83
N ILE A 534 17.17 -11.10 8.02
CA ILE A 534 17.18 -10.42 9.34
C ILE A 534 15.75 -10.17 9.78
N ARG A 535 14.90 -9.57 8.92
CA ARG A 535 13.49 -9.31 9.20
C ARG A 535 12.74 -10.57 9.61
N LYS A 536 12.93 -11.68 8.89
CA LYS A 536 12.26 -12.95 9.15
C LYS A 536 12.62 -13.55 10.51
N ASN A 537 13.87 -13.36 10.96
CA ASN A 537 14.40 -13.98 12.18
C ASN A 537 14.35 -13.07 13.41
N GLU A 538 14.13 -11.77 13.25
CA GLU A 538 14.05 -10.80 14.35
C GLU A 538 12.60 -10.41 14.62
N THR A 539 12.07 -10.83 15.76
CA THR A 539 10.66 -10.62 16.14
C THR A 539 10.28 -9.15 16.32
N LEU A 540 11.24 -8.27 16.56
CA LEU A 540 11.02 -6.82 16.68
C LEU A 540 10.40 -6.22 15.39
N PHE A 541 10.65 -6.81 14.23
CA PHE A 541 10.02 -6.37 12.97
C PHE A 541 8.53 -6.72 12.86
N THR A 542 7.98 -7.49 13.79
CA THR A 542 6.51 -7.75 13.83
C THR A 542 5.77 -6.76 14.73
N SER A 543 6.47 -5.88 15.45
CA SER A 543 5.85 -4.87 16.31
C SER A 543 5.16 -3.78 15.49
N THR A 544 4.05 -3.28 15.99
CA THR A 544 3.38 -2.06 15.54
C THR A 544 3.56 -0.89 16.51
N GLU A 545 4.27 -1.10 17.63
CA GLU A 545 4.72 -0.01 18.48
C GLU A 545 5.90 0.68 17.83
N PHE A 546 5.69 1.93 17.43
CA PHE A 546 6.55 2.65 16.50
C PHE A 546 6.65 4.13 16.88
N GLU A 547 7.83 4.69 16.69
CA GLU A 547 8.10 6.12 16.81
C GLU A 547 9.15 6.52 15.78
N CYS A 548 8.95 7.63 15.07
CA CYS A 548 9.96 8.24 14.20
C CYS A 548 10.28 9.64 14.68
N VAL A 549 11.57 9.93 14.83
CA VAL A 549 12.06 11.27 15.26
C VAL A 549 13.18 11.75 14.35
N THR A 550 13.14 13.03 14.02
CA THR A 550 14.20 13.73 13.30
C THR A 550 15.32 14.07 14.30
N LEU A 551 16.54 13.61 14.02
CA LEU A 551 17.74 13.89 14.83
C LEU A 551 18.53 15.09 14.27
N ALA A 552 18.50 15.27 12.95
CA ALA A 552 19.05 16.40 12.21
C ALA A 552 18.32 16.50 10.86
N GLU A 553 18.52 17.56 10.10
CA GLU A 553 17.83 17.83 8.81
C GLU A 553 17.71 16.59 7.90
N SER A 554 18.81 15.81 7.78
CA SER A 554 18.87 14.60 6.93
C SER A 554 19.17 13.32 7.72
N VAL A 555 18.86 13.32 9.03
CA VAL A 555 19.08 12.17 9.91
C VAL A 555 17.84 11.91 10.73
N LEU A 556 17.37 10.67 10.71
CA LEU A 556 16.23 10.24 11.52
C LEU A 556 16.54 8.98 12.32
N LYS A 557 15.75 8.78 13.35
CA LYS A 557 15.70 7.55 14.13
C LYS A 557 14.29 6.98 14.13
N ILE A 558 14.18 5.69 13.83
CA ILE A 558 12.98 4.91 14.02
C ILE A 558 13.20 3.99 15.23
N THR A 559 12.24 3.95 16.15
CA THR A 559 12.25 3.06 17.29
C THR A 559 11.06 2.11 17.19
N ARG A 560 11.32 0.81 17.30
CA ARG A 560 10.28 -0.24 17.42
C ARG A 560 10.48 -0.99 18.72
N ARG A 561 9.39 -1.23 19.44
CA ARG A 561 9.41 -1.92 20.73
C ARG A 561 8.51 -3.14 20.70
N LYS A 562 8.98 -4.24 21.26
CA LYS A 562 8.17 -5.44 21.48
C LYS A 562 8.68 -6.16 22.73
N ASP A 563 7.77 -6.41 23.66
CA ASP A 563 8.12 -6.95 24.97
C ASP A 563 9.22 -6.07 25.63
N GLU A 564 10.35 -6.64 26.04
CA GLU A 564 11.50 -5.88 26.58
C GLU A 564 12.53 -5.50 25.51
N GLY A 565 12.32 -5.89 24.25
CA GLY A 565 13.27 -5.64 23.16
C GLY A 565 13.03 -4.31 22.44
N VAL A 566 14.11 -3.66 22.01
CA VAL A 566 14.09 -2.41 21.26
C VAL A 566 14.95 -2.54 20.01
N LEU A 567 14.40 -2.15 18.86
CA LEU A 567 15.13 -1.95 17.62
C LEU A 567 15.16 -0.46 17.30
N GLU A 568 16.35 0.10 17.20
CA GLU A 568 16.57 1.45 16.69
C GLU A 568 17.14 1.37 15.27
N VAL A 569 16.55 2.13 14.36
CA VAL A 569 17.01 2.26 12.97
C VAL A 569 17.50 3.68 12.79
N LEU A 570 18.80 3.83 12.54
CA LEU A 570 19.40 5.14 12.29
C LEU A 570 19.64 5.30 10.80
N ALA A 571 19.02 6.30 10.18
CA ALA A 571 19.20 6.61 8.77
C ALA A 571 19.83 8.00 8.61
N ASN A 572 20.98 8.06 7.94
CA ASN A 572 21.70 9.28 7.62
C ASN A 572 21.77 9.48 6.10
N MET A 573 21.00 10.41 5.58
CA MET A 573 20.99 10.76 4.15
C MET A 573 21.77 12.06 3.85
N SER A 574 22.52 12.59 4.83
CA SER A 574 23.43 13.71 4.61
C SER A 574 24.72 13.31 3.84
N GLU A 575 25.55 14.29 3.52
CA GLU A 575 26.88 14.10 2.92
C GLU A 575 27.99 13.92 3.99
N HIS A 576 27.64 13.96 5.28
CA HIS A 576 28.58 13.93 6.40
C HIS A 576 28.26 12.78 7.35
N GLU A 577 29.27 12.32 8.07
CA GLU A 577 29.08 11.36 9.15
C GLU A 577 28.26 12.00 10.29
N TYR A 578 27.38 11.21 10.87
CA TYR A 578 26.60 11.58 12.06
C TYR A 578 27.00 10.72 13.24
N THR A 579 27.30 11.35 14.37
CA THR A 579 27.62 10.63 15.60
C THR A 579 26.39 10.51 16.48
N TYR A 580 25.99 9.29 16.78
CA TYR A 580 24.88 8.96 17.68
C TYR A 580 25.42 8.32 18.95
N TYR A 581 24.91 8.76 20.09
CA TYR A 581 25.21 8.12 21.37
C TYR A 581 24.17 7.04 21.65
N ALA A 582 24.59 5.81 21.83
CA ALA A 582 23.75 4.71 22.26
C ALA A 582 24.36 4.02 23.47
N GLU A 583 23.51 3.44 24.31
CA GLU A 583 23.94 2.41 25.26
C GLU A 583 24.42 1.17 24.50
N LYS A 584 24.78 0.11 25.23
CA LYS A 584 25.23 -1.13 24.58
C LYS A 584 24.17 -1.63 23.59
N CYS A 585 24.56 -1.79 22.32
CA CYS A 585 23.70 -2.28 21.25
C CYS A 585 24.50 -3.09 20.21
N THR A 586 23.76 -3.83 19.38
CA THR A 586 24.35 -4.63 18.29
C THR A 586 23.77 -4.17 16.95
N ASP A 587 24.63 -3.79 16.01
CA ASP A 587 24.23 -3.68 14.60
C ASP A 587 23.97 -5.09 14.06
N ILE A 588 22.69 -5.44 13.92
CA ILE A 588 22.28 -6.79 13.51
C ILE A 588 22.53 -7.07 12.02
N TYR A 589 22.78 -6.02 11.21
CA TYR A 589 23.17 -6.20 9.82
C TYR A 589 24.64 -6.62 9.69
N ASN A 590 25.56 -5.97 10.44
CA ASN A 590 27.01 -6.25 10.37
C ASN A 590 27.50 -7.18 11.48
N ASN A 591 26.65 -7.50 12.46
CA ASN A 591 26.98 -8.26 13.66
C ASN A 591 28.13 -7.58 14.46
N VAL A 592 28.01 -6.26 14.69
CA VAL A 592 29.00 -5.44 15.40
C VAL A 592 28.40 -4.89 16.67
N GLU A 593 29.06 -5.11 17.81
CA GLU A 593 28.68 -4.52 19.09
C GLU A 593 29.25 -3.10 19.24
N TYR A 594 28.41 -2.19 19.74
CA TYR A 594 28.77 -0.84 20.13
C TYR A 594 28.48 -0.63 21.63
N THR A 595 29.34 0.14 22.29
CA THR A 595 29.22 0.41 23.74
C THR A 595 29.15 1.90 24.06
N GLN A 596 29.32 2.76 23.09
CA GLN A 596 29.31 4.23 23.19
C GLN A 596 28.89 4.86 21.86
N ASN A 597 29.62 5.89 21.42
CA ASN A 597 29.34 6.59 20.17
C ASN A 597 29.37 5.69 18.94
N ILE A 598 28.34 5.84 18.12
CA ILE A 598 28.17 5.15 16.85
C ILE A 598 28.32 6.19 15.73
N THR A 599 29.18 5.92 14.77
CA THR A 599 29.29 6.75 13.56
C THR A 599 28.40 6.17 12.47
N VAL A 600 27.38 6.92 12.09
CA VAL A 600 26.51 6.61 10.95
C VAL A 600 27.07 7.30 9.72
N LYS A 601 27.56 6.50 8.76
CA LYS A 601 28.15 7.01 7.52
C LYS A 601 27.13 7.75 6.65
N PRO A 602 27.56 8.64 5.74
CA PRO A 602 26.68 9.24 4.72
C PRO A 602 25.93 8.18 3.92
N LYS A 603 24.68 8.47 3.59
CA LYS A 603 23.78 7.65 2.77
C LYS A 603 23.62 6.21 3.29
N ASN A 604 23.64 6.01 4.60
CA ASN A 604 23.60 4.69 5.22
C ASN A 604 22.48 4.56 6.27
N VAL A 605 22.05 3.31 6.46
CA VAL A 605 21.04 2.91 7.46
C VAL A 605 21.64 1.82 8.34
N LEU A 606 21.57 1.98 9.66
CA LEU A 606 21.98 1.00 10.66
C LEU A 606 20.77 0.40 11.37
N LEU A 607 20.85 -0.89 11.65
CA LEU A 607 19.82 -1.65 12.39
C LEU A 607 20.39 -2.04 13.76
N LEU A 608 20.03 -1.31 14.80
CA LEU A 608 20.59 -1.44 16.14
C LEU A 608 19.61 -2.14 17.08
N LYS A 609 19.95 -3.32 17.56
CA LYS A 609 19.24 -4.01 18.62
C LYS A 609 19.82 -3.58 19.97
N ILE A 610 18.97 -3.02 20.82
CA ILE A 610 19.32 -2.57 22.17
C ILE A 610 19.05 -3.73 23.15
N GLY A 611 19.96 -3.97 24.06
CA GLY A 611 19.82 -5.02 25.09
C GLY A 611 21.01 -5.91 25.24
#